data_c0112c13141ad92599e8c13e718474b9
#
_entry.id   c0112c13141ad92599e8c13e718474b9
#
_cell.length_a   1.000
_cell.length_b   1.000
_cell.length_c   1.000
_cell.angle_alpha   90.00
_cell.angle_beta   90.00
_cell.angle_gamma   90.00
#
_symmetry.space_group_name_H-M   'P 1'
#
loop_
_entity.id
_entity.type
_entity.pdbx_description
1 polymer ?
#
loop_
_entity_poly.entity_id
_entity_poly.type
_entity_poly.pdbx_seq_one_letter_code
_entity_poly.pdbx_strand_id
1 'polypeptide(L)'
;AVRTRHGIARIEERTASKVVTTGCGQGSVFGGLMDEVDRITLPEARLTQGELYGIVNAIRLKETTYKSAGSVHGCALFRGEALLTFVEDVGRHNAIDTIAGWMWMNTDGKVPQGGASSTLSGGTPAENAASESLHAPMSGADKVFYTTGRLTSEMVIKSAQMGVPIVVSRSGMTQMGHAVAQQLGLCAIGRATNRRFVCYSGTDRLVLQPELAQVPVVP
;
A
#
# COMPACT_ATOMS: atom_id res chain seq x y z
N ALA A 1 8.08 -2.95 -23.55
CA ALA A 1 8.13 -1.49 -23.77
C ALA A 1 6.72 -0.93 -23.61
N VAL A 2 6.56 0.10 -22.81
CA VAL A 2 5.29 0.83 -22.64
C VAL A 2 5.32 2.06 -23.52
N ARG A 3 4.28 2.29 -24.31
CA ARG A 3 4.13 3.46 -25.15
C ARG A 3 2.91 4.25 -24.68
N THR A 4 3.09 5.50 -24.33
CA THR A 4 1.98 6.39 -23.96
C THR A 4 1.49 7.17 -25.17
N ARG A 5 0.18 7.49 -25.26
CA ARG A 5 -0.39 8.25 -26.38
C ARG A 5 0.08 9.71 -26.40
N HIS A 6 0.32 10.28 -25.23
CA HIS A 6 0.59 11.73 -25.05
C HIS A 6 1.93 12.02 -24.38
N GLY A 7 2.84 11.03 -24.31
CA GLY A 7 4.09 11.17 -23.56
C GLY A 7 3.87 11.10 -22.05
N ILE A 8 4.92 11.43 -21.30
CA ILE A 8 4.87 11.55 -19.84
C ILE A 8 5.08 13.02 -19.49
N ALA A 9 4.08 13.63 -18.87
CA ALA A 9 4.15 15.03 -18.50
C ALA A 9 5.33 15.29 -17.53
N ARG A 10 6.14 16.32 -17.83
CA ARG A 10 7.24 16.78 -16.99
C ARG A 10 8.32 15.73 -16.71
N ILE A 11 8.57 14.78 -17.63
CA ILE A 11 9.53 13.69 -17.40
C ILE A 11 10.95 14.23 -17.16
N GLU A 12 11.35 15.27 -17.87
CA GLU A 12 12.68 15.88 -17.75
C GLU A 12 12.88 16.50 -16.36
N GLU A 13 11.89 17.23 -15.85
CA GLU A 13 11.91 17.78 -14.48
C GLU A 13 11.93 16.69 -13.42
N ARG A 14 11.12 15.64 -13.61
CA ARG A 14 11.03 14.50 -12.68
C ARG A 14 12.28 13.64 -12.66
N THR A 15 13.10 13.68 -13.70
CA THR A 15 14.34 12.90 -13.82
C THR A 15 15.60 13.73 -13.65
N ALA A 16 15.50 15.07 -13.52
CA ALA A 16 16.63 15.99 -13.45
C ALA A 16 17.50 15.81 -12.19
N SER A 17 16.92 15.42 -11.06
CA SER A 17 17.65 15.18 -9.81
C SER A 17 17.50 13.74 -9.35
N LYS A 18 18.53 12.92 -9.52
CA LYS A 18 18.60 11.58 -8.94
C LYS A 18 19.25 11.66 -7.57
N VAL A 19 18.48 11.47 -6.51
CA VAL A 19 19.03 11.19 -5.18
C VAL A 19 19.06 9.67 -5.00
N VAL A 20 20.28 9.12 -4.92
CA VAL A 20 20.47 7.69 -4.65
C VAL A 20 20.30 7.48 -3.15
N THR A 21 19.21 6.83 -2.75
CA THR A 21 19.01 6.42 -1.36
C THR A 21 19.68 5.07 -1.11
N THR A 22 20.30 4.90 0.06
CA THR A 22 20.87 3.62 0.52
C THR A 22 19.77 2.64 0.89
N GLY A 23 19.24 1.93 -0.07
CA GLY A 23 18.22 0.88 0.10
C GLY A 23 18.31 -0.15 -1.00
N CYS A 24 17.80 -1.35 -0.75
CA CYS A 24 17.70 -2.38 -1.76
C CYS A 24 16.75 -1.92 -2.87
N GLY A 25 17.27 -1.37 -3.95
CA GLY A 25 16.48 -0.91 -5.06
C GLY A 25 17.01 0.37 -5.65
N GLN A 26 16.76 0.54 -6.88
CA GLN A 26 17.23 1.63 -7.72
C GLN A 26 16.71 2.96 -7.20
N GLY A 27 17.57 3.97 -7.22
CA GLY A 27 17.30 5.31 -6.74
C GLY A 27 15.98 5.87 -7.26
N SER A 28 15.02 5.95 -6.37
CA SER A 28 13.83 6.77 -6.58
C SER A 28 14.27 8.23 -6.56
N VAL A 29 13.56 9.08 -7.26
CA VAL A 29 13.74 10.55 -7.25
C VAL A 29 13.23 11.06 -5.89
N PHE A 30 14.03 10.84 -4.83
CA PHE A 30 13.63 11.08 -3.45
C PHE A 30 13.37 12.57 -3.17
N GLY A 31 14.15 13.47 -3.79
CA GLY A 31 13.95 14.91 -3.64
C GLY A 31 12.55 15.35 -4.05
N GLY A 32 12.08 14.94 -5.24
CA GLY A 32 10.73 15.28 -5.70
C GLY A 32 9.60 14.66 -4.85
N LEU A 33 9.85 13.51 -4.22
CA LEU A 33 8.87 12.90 -3.31
C LEU A 33 8.73 13.69 -2.00
N MET A 34 9.83 14.22 -1.46
CA MET A 34 9.78 15.04 -0.25
C MET A 34 9.07 16.38 -0.47
N ASP A 35 9.26 17.01 -1.63
CA ASP A 35 8.57 18.26 -1.98
C ASP A 35 7.04 18.07 -2.10
N GLU A 36 6.58 16.86 -2.32
CA GLU A 36 5.16 16.52 -2.40
C GLU A 36 4.53 16.21 -1.02
N VAL A 37 5.33 15.87 -0.01
CA VAL A 37 4.83 15.45 1.33
C VAL A 37 3.93 16.52 1.95
N ASP A 38 4.32 17.79 1.88
CA ASP A 38 3.54 18.90 2.47
C ASP A 38 2.20 19.17 1.77
N ARG A 39 1.99 18.57 0.59
CA ARG A 39 0.75 18.72 -0.19
C ARG A 39 -0.22 17.56 0.02
N ILE A 40 0.23 16.49 0.68
CA ILE A 40 -0.61 15.31 0.90
C ILE A 40 -1.47 15.54 2.15
N THR A 41 -2.78 15.45 1.97
CA THR A 41 -3.74 15.39 3.07
C THR A 41 -4.34 14.00 3.12
N LEU A 42 -4.14 13.31 4.23
CA LEU A 42 -4.69 11.97 4.43
C LEU A 42 -6.14 12.04 4.92
N PRO A 43 -7.00 11.16 4.39
CA PRO A 43 -8.39 11.07 4.86
C PRO A 43 -8.47 10.56 6.31
N GLU A 44 -9.60 10.85 6.96
CA GLU A 44 -9.92 10.25 8.24
C GLU A 44 -10.16 8.75 8.07
N ALA A 45 -9.53 7.97 8.96
CA ALA A 45 -9.73 6.51 9.00
C ALA A 45 -9.38 5.99 10.39
N ARG A 46 -9.97 4.87 10.73
CA ARG A 46 -9.69 4.15 11.98
C ARG A 46 -9.54 2.65 11.69
N LEU A 47 -8.69 2.01 12.46
CA LEU A 47 -8.49 0.57 12.44
C LEU A 47 -8.65 0.05 13.87
N THR A 48 -9.50 -0.94 14.07
CA THR A 48 -9.62 -1.60 15.36
C THR A 48 -8.49 -2.61 15.56
N GLN A 49 -8.15 -2.89 16.80
CA GLN A 49 -7.16 -3.90 17.13
C GLN A 49 -7.57 -5.31 16.62
N GLY A 50 -8.87 -5.61 16.60
CA GLY A 50 -9.40 -6.85 16.03
C GLY A 50 -9.14 -6.97 14.55
N GLU A 51 -9.47 -5.92 13.77
CA GLU A 51 -9.18 -5.87 12.33
C GLU A 51 -7.68 -5.99 12.04
N LEU A 52 -6.82 -5.34 12.84
CA LEU A 52 -5.37 -5.50 12.71
C LEU A 52 -4.94 -6.97 12.85
N TYR A 53 -5.50 -7.68 13.82
CA TYR A 53 -5.21 -9.11 14.00
C TYR A 53 -5.75 -9.96 12.84
N GLY A 54 -6.95 -9.63 12.34
CA GLY A 54 -7.53 -10.26 11.16
C GLY A 54 -6.64 -10.10 9.91
N ILE A 55 -6.15 -8.88 9.64
CA ILE A 55 -5.21 -8.58 8.55
C ILE A 55 -3.93 -9.42 8.68
N VAL A 56 -3.30 -9.42 9.85
CA VAL A 56 -2.06 -10.18 10.09
C VAL A 56 -2.27 -11.68 9.87
N ASN A 57 -3.41 -12.22 10.34
CA ASN A 57 -3.75 -13.62 10.15
C ASN A 57 -4.04 -13.97 8.68
N ALA A 58 -4.79 -13.13 7.96
CA ALA A 58 -5.09 -13.32 6.55
C ALA A 58 -3.80 -13.41 5.71
N ILE A 59 -2.84 -12.52 5.95
CA ILE A 59 -1.53 -12.57 5.27
C ILE A 59 -0.75 -13.84 5.64
N ARG A 60 -0.74 -14.23 6.93
CA ARG A 60 -0.06 -15.45 7.36
C ARG A 60 -0.55 -16.69 6.61
N LEU A 61 -1.81 -16.74 6.23
CA LEU A 61 -2.40 -17.82 5.44
C LEU A 61 -2.10 -17.69 3.95
N LYS A 62 -1.90 -16.46 3.45
CA LYS A 62 -1.77 -16.17 2.01
C LYS A 62 -0.33 -16.22 1.50
N GLU A 63 0.67 -15.89 2.32
CA GLU A 63 2.09 -15.88 1.92
C GLU A 63 2.56 -17.26 1.45
N THR A 64 2.81 -17.42 0.17
CA THR A 64 3.21 -18.68 -0.46
C THR A 64 4.68 -18.68 -0.85
N THR A 65 5.10 -17.74 -1.71
CA THR A 65 6.49 -17.64 -2.21
C THR A 65 7.42 -17.14 -1.12
N TYR A 66 6.97 -16.20 -0.27
CA TYR A 66 7.74 -15.73 0.88
C TYR A 66 8.12 -16.87 1.83
N LYS A 67 7.20 -17.79 2.10
CA LYS A 67 7.44 -18.94 2.99
C LYS A 67 8.39 -19.97 2.38
N SER A 68 8.32 -20.20 1.07
CA SER A 68 9.11 -21.20 0.39
C SER A 68 10.51 -20.72 0.03
N ALA A 69 10.66 -19.47 -0.40
CA ALA A 69 11.90 -18.92 -0.92
C ALA A 69 12.56 -17.87 0.00
N GLY A 70 11.81 -17.21 0.86
CA GLY A 70 12.31 -16.16 1.78
C GLY A 70 12.89 -14.91 1.12
N SER A 71 12.86 -14.84 -0.20
CA SER A 71 13.55 -13.83 -1.01
C SER A 71 12.64 -12.78 -1.63
N VAL A 72 11.35 -12.79 -1.31
CA VAL A 72 10.36 -11.84 -1.82
C VAL A 72 9.71 -11.03 -0.69
N HIS A 73 9.06 -9.93 -1.05
CA HIS A 73 8.21 -9.13 -0.17
C HIS A 73 6.76 -9.32 -0.55
N GLY A 74 5.91 -9.63 0.44
CA GLY A 74 4.45 -9.61 0.28
C GLY A 74 3.90 -8.24 0.63
N CYS A 75 3.08 -7.67 -0.27
CA CYS A 75 2.31 -6.46 -0.04
C CYS A 75 0.84 -6.72 -0.32
N ALA A 76 -0.04 -6.08 0.42
CA ALA A 76 -1.49 -6.27 0.31
C ALA A 76 -2.26 -4.98 0.56
N LEU A 77 -3.45 -4.91 -0.02
CA LEU A 77 -4.44 -3.89 0.27
C LEU A 77 -5.67 -4.53 0.88
N PHE A 78 -6.14 -3.94 1.96
CA PHE A 78 -7.33 -4.40 2.70
C PHE A 78 -8.39 -3.30 2.78
N ARG A 79 -9.64 -3.73 2.94
CA ARG A 79 -10.76 -2.91 3.40
C ARG A 79 -11.33 -3.61 4.64
N GLY A 80 -11.13 -3.01 5.84
CA GLY A 80 -11.30 -3.74 7.08
C GLY A 80 -10.44 -5.01 7.08
N GLU A 81 -11.02 -6.19 7.30
CA GLU A 81 -10.33 -7.49 7.20
C GLU A 81 -10.36 -8.11 5.80
N ALA A 82 -11.12 -7.53 4.87
CA ALA A 82 -11.26 -8.06 3.52
C ALA A 82 -10.00 -7.78 2.68
N LEU A 83 -9.33 -8.84 2.24
CA LEU A 83 -8.19 -8.76 1.33
C LEU A 83 -8.67 -8.40 -0.08
N LEU A 84 -8.29 -7.23 -0.60
CA LEU A 84 -8.63 -6.76 -1.93
C LEU A 84 -7.63 -7.25 -2.98
N THR A 85 -6.34 -7.12 -2.69
CA THR A 85 -5.27 -7.60 -3.57
C THR A 85 -4.03 -7.96 -2.76
N PHE A 86 -3.25 -8.92 -3.28
CA PHE A 86 -2.00 -9.37 -2.70
C PHE A 86 -0.96 -9.58 -3.79
N VAL A 87 0.23 -9.02 -3.59
CA VAL A 87 1.35 -9.04 -4.54
C VAL A 87 2.60 -9.49 -3.81
N GLU A 88 3.30 -10.47 -4.38
CA GLU A 88 4.65 -10.85 -3.98
C GLU A 88 5.65 -10.41 -5.05
N ASP A 89 6.71 -9.70 -4.65
CA ASP A 89 7.78 -9.24 -5.54
C ASP A 89 9.11 -9.23 -4.79
N VAL A 90 10.21 -9.39 -5.51
CA VAL A 90 11.58 -9.28 -4.96
C VAL A 90 11.83 -7.88 -4.38
N GLY A 91 11.26 -6.84 -4.99
CA GLY A 91 11.34 -5.45 -4.56
C GLY A 91 10.03 -4.97 -3.92
N ARG A 92 10.05 -4.61 -2.62
CA ARG A 92 8.87 -4.05 -1.95
C ARG A 92 8.30 -2.80 -2.64
N HIS A 93 9.15 -2.01 -3.29
CA HIS A 93 8.73 -0.83 -4.05
C HIS A 93 7.96 -1.21 -5.31
N ASN A 94 8.36 -2.27 -6.01
CA ASN A 94 7.61 -2.80 -7.14
C ASN A 94 6.23 -3.31 -6.70
N ALA A 95 6.18 -4.01 -5.55
CA ALA A 95 4.93 -4.53 -5.02
C ALA A 95 3.92 -3.42 -4.66
N ILE A 96 4.36 -2.32 -4.00
CA ILE A 96 3.46 -1.20 -3.70
C ILE A 96 3.03 -0.47 -4.97
N ASP A 97 3.93 -0.28 -5.95
CA ASP A 97 3.61 0.37 -7.21
C ASP A 97 2.62 -0.48 -8.04
N THR A 98 2.73 -1.80 -7.96
CA THR A 98 1.75 -2.72 -8.56
C THR A 98 0.37 -2.56 -7.93
N ILE A 99 0.30 -2.43 -6.60
CA ILE A 99 -0.97 -2.19 -5.88
C ILE A 99 -1.54 -0.82 -6.24
N ALA A 100 -0.71 0.23 -6.32
CA ALA A 100 -1.15 1.56 -6.76
C ALA A 100 -1.73 1.52 -8.19
N GLY A 101 -1.06 0.83 -9.11
CA GLY A 101 -1.56 0.61 -10.46
C GLY A 101 -2.87 -0.18 -10.50
N TRP A 102 -3.00 -1.19 -9.63
CA TRP A 102 -4.24 -1.94 -9.48
C TRP A 102 -5.38 -1.04 -8.97
N MET A 103 -5.16 -0.19 -7.97
CA MET A 103 -6.13 0.79 -7.49
C MET A 103 -6.55 1.77 -8.59
N TRP A 104 -5.60 2.22 -9.40
CA TRP A 104 -5.85 3.09 -10.54
C TRP A 104 -6.78 2.44 -11.58
N MET A 105 -6.61 1.15 -11.86
CA MET A 105 -7.39 0.41 -12.86
C MET A 105 -8.73 -0.09 -12.33
N ASN A 106 -9.00 -0.01 -11.03
CA ASN A 106 -10.23 -0.50 -10.40
C ASN A 106 -10.98 0.65 -9.73
N THR A 107 -12.32 0.53 -9.69
CA THR A 107 -13.20 1.48 -9.00
C THR A 107 -13.75 0.88 -7.71
N ASP A 108 -14.12 1.73 -6.76
CA ASP A 108 -14.86 1.29 -5.57
C ASP A 108 -16.25 0.78 -5.99
N GLY A 109 -16.46 -0.52 -5.94
CA GLY A 109 -17.74 -1.16 -6.31
C GLY A 109 -17.62 -2.32 -7.30
N LYS A 110 -16.48 -2.47 -7.98
CA LYS A 110 -16.16 -3.65 -8.78
C LYS A 110 -14.91 -4.32 -8.23
N VAL A 111 -15.03 -5.08 -7.15
CA VAL A 111 -13.99 -6.06 -6.78
C VAL A 111 -14.13 -7.23 -7.77
N PRO A 112 -13.13 -7.54 -8.60
CA PRO A 112 -13.16 -8.74 -9.41
C PRO A 112 -13.19 -9.95 -8.47
N GLN A 113 -14.28 -10.68 -8.45
CA GLN A 113 -14.31 -12.00 -7.81
C GLN A 113 -13.38 -12.90 -8.61
N GLY A 114 -12.33 -13.34 -7.98
CA GLY A 114 -11.24 -14.20 -8.34
C GLY A 114 -11.29 -14.90 -9.70
N GLY A 115 -10.16 -14.87 -10.41
CA GLY A 115 -9.87 -15.75 -11.52
C GLY A 115 -9.51 -14.99 -12.79
N ALA A 116 -8.23 -15.04 -13.12
CA ALA A 116 -7.72 -14.63 -14.41
C ALA A 116 -8.44 -15.40 -15.54
N SER A 117 -9.27 -14.70 -16.30
CA SER A 117 -9.60 -15.09 -17.65
C SER A 117 -9.76 -13.80 -18.45
N SER A 118 -8.72 -13.42 -19.16
CA SER A 118 -8.75 -12.36 -20.15
C SER A 118 -9.43 -12.89 -21.42
N THR A 119 -10.73 -12.67 -21.55
CA THR A 119 -11.35 -12.69 -22.87
C THR A 119 -11.43 -11.25 -23.37
N LEU A 120 -10.58 -10.92 -24.32
CA LEU A 120 -10.66 -9.71 -25.14
C LEU A 120 -11.94 -9.79 -25.98
N SER A 121 -13.01 -9.13 -25.53
CA SER A 121 -14.15 -8.86 -26.39
C SER A 121 -13.88 -7.56 -27.14
N GLY A 122 -13.78 -7.65 -28.47
CA GLY A 122 -13.61 -6.50 -29.35
C GLY A 122 -14.88 -5.64 -29.39
N GLY A 123 -14.80 -4.48 -28.69
CA GLY A 123 -15.79 -3.41 -28.83
C GLY A 123 -15.39 -2.45 -29.95
N THR A 124 -16.35 -1.81 -30.60
CA THR A 124 -16.12 -0.83 -31.65
C THR A 124 -15.58 0.49 -31.13
N PRO A 125 -14.84 1.30 -31.94
CA PRO A 125 -14.19 2.53 -31.48
C PRO A 125 -15.14 3.61 -30.90
N ALA A 126 -16.43 3.55 -31.20
CA ALA A 126 -17.42 4.52 -30.70
C ALA A 126 -17.89 4.23 -29.26
N GLU A 127 -17.86 2.97 -28.82
CA GLU A 127 -18.24 2.58 -27.44
C GLU A 127 -17.11 2.89 -26.42
N ASN A 128 -15.86 2.91 -26.88
CA ASN A 128 -14.73 3.25 -26.03
C ASN A 128 -14.64 4.75 -25.67
N ALA A 129 -15.15 5.65 -26.51
CA ALA A 129 -15.13 7.09 -26.26
C ALA A 129 -16.13 7.52 -25.15
N ALA A 130 -17.24 6.79 -24.98
CA ALA A 130 -18.25 7.09 -23.96
C ALA A 130 -17.88 6.53 -22.56
N SER A 131 -16.95 5.58 -22.48
CA SER A 131 -16.51 4.98 -21.21
C SER A 131 -15.33 5.71 -20.54
N GLU A 132 -14.65 6.60 -21.26
CA GLU A 132 -13.49 7.35 -20.73
C GLU A 132 -13.87 8.44 -19.71
N SER A 133 -15.16 8.81 -19.59
CA SER A 133 -15.57 9.98 -18.77
C SER A 133 -15.95 9.69 -17.32
N LEU A 134 -15.91 8.43 -16.83
CA LEU A 134 -16.44 8.05 -15.51
C LEU A 134 -15.56 7.11 -14.70
N HIS A 135 -14.27 6.95 -15.02
CA HIS A 135 -13.39 6.09 -14.25
C HIS A 135 -12.70 6.88 -13.13
N ALA A 136 -13.36 6.99 -11.96
CA ALA A 136 -12.68 7.45 -10.76
C ALA A 136 -11.85 6.29 -10.18
N PRO A 137 -10.54 6.45 -9.97
CA PRO A 137 -9.70 5.45 -9.33
C PRO A 137 -10.23 5.07 -7.95
N MET A 138 -9.90 3.86 -7.49
CA MET A 138 -10.27 3.39 -6.16
C MET A 138 -9.72 4.33 -5.08
N SER A 139 -10.58 4.78 -4.16
CA SER A 139 -10.17 5.58 -3.03
C SER A 139 -9.31 4.78 -2.04
N GLY A 140 -8.27 5.39 -1.50
CA GLY A 140 -7.46 4.82 -0.41
C GLY A 140 -8.04 5.05 0.99
N ALA A 141 -9.10 5.88 1.12
CA ALA A 141 -9.58 6.42 2.39
C ALA A 141 -9.98 5.35 3.42
N ASP A 142 -10.61 4.27 2.98
CA ASP A 142 -11.07 3.15 3.82
C ASP A 142 -10.17 1.92 3.70
N LYS A 143 -8.93 2.13 3.26
CA LYS A 143 -7.99 1.05 3.00
C LYS A 143 -6.86 1.00 4.03
N VAL A 144 -6.33 -0.19 4.20
CA VAL A 144 -5.11 -0.47 4.96
C VAL A 144 -4.10 -1.12 4.02
N PHE A 145 -2.91 -0.56 3.94
CA PHE A 145 -1.80 -1.15 3.21
C PHE A 145 -0.97 -2.03 4.15
N TYR A 146 -0.68 -3.25 3.74
CA TYR A 146 0.19 -4.18 4.47
C TYR A 146 1.46 -4.49 3.68
N THR A 147 2.60 -4.64 4.38
CA THR A 147 3.85 -5.12 3.80
C THR A 147 4.64 -6.02 4.76
N THR A 148 5.35 -7.01 4.22
CA THR A 148 6.36 -7.76 4.99
C THR A 148 7.68 -6.99 5.14
N GLY A 149 7.90 -6.00 4.27
CA GLY A 149 9.11 -5.17 4.25
C GLY A 149 9.13 -4.07 5.31
N ARG A 150 10.31 -3.50 5.56
CA ARG A 150 10.47 -2.34 6.45
C ARG A 150 9.71 -1.13 5.92
N LEU A 151 9.16 -0.32 6.83
CA LEU A 151 8.58 1.00 6.52
C LEU A 151 9.72 2.03 6.41
N THR A 152 10.14 2.29 5.19
CA THR A 152 11.06 3.38 4.85
C THR A 152 10.25 4.63 4.50
N SER A 153 10.90 5.80 4.42
CA SER A 153 10.25 7.05 3.98
C SER A 153 9.53 6.89 2.65
N GLU A 154 10.12 6.22 1.67
CA GLU A 154 9.48 5.96 0.38
C GLU A 154 8.21 5.12 0.48
N MET A 155 8.21 4.06 1.30
CA MET A 155 7.02 3.24 1.50
C MET A 155 5.88 4.03 2.15
N VAL A 156 6.23 4.91 3.10
CA VAL A 156 5.27 5.81 3.76
C VAL A 156 4.70 6.82 2.79
N ILE A 157 5.57 7.50 2.00
CA ILE A 157 5.15 8.51 1.02
C ILE A 157 4.26 7.87 -0.05
N LYS A 158 4.66 6.74 -0.62
CA LYS A 158 3.87 6.03 -1.64
C LYS A 158 2.49 5.62 -1.10
N SER A 159 2.42 5.12 0.13
CA SER A 159 1.13 4.80 0.76
C SER A 159 0.25 6.05 0.91
N ALA A 160 0.84 7.17 1.33
CA ALA A 160 0.14 8.43 1.45
C ALA A 160 -0.34 8.99 0.10
N GLN A 161 0.47 8.86 -0.96
CA GLN A 161 0.09 9.23 -2.34
C GLN A 161 -1.06 8.37 -2.89
N MET A 162 -1.20 7.13 -2.43
CA MET A 162 -2.36 6.28 -2.71
C MET A 162 -3.61 6.71 -1.91
N GLY A 163 -3.50 7.71 -1.04
CA GLY A 163 -4.56 8.13 -0.13
C GLY A 163 -4.83 7.15 1.01
N VAL A 164 -3.90 6.22 1.28
CA VAL A 164 -4.05 5.19 2.31
C VAL A 164 -3.48 5.69 3.64
N PRO A 165 -4.34 5.94 4.65
CA PRO A 165 -3.93 6.59 5.90
C PRO A 165 -3.32 5.63 6.94
N ILE A 166 -3.43 4.32 6.75
CA ILE A 166 -3.00 3.31 7.71
C ILE A 166 -2.11 2.27 7.02
N VAL A 167 -0.91 2.09 7.55
CA VAL A 167 0.08 1.14 7.02
C VAL A 167 0.52 0.16 8.10
N VAL A 168 0.46 -1.11 7.77
CA VAL A 168 0.86 -2.21 8.65
C VAL A 168 2.07 -2.93 8.08
N SER A 169 3.09 -3.17 8.90
CA SER A 169 4.28 -3.90 8.50
C SER A 169 4.62 -5.03 9.47
N ARG A 170 5.00 -6.17 8.92
CA ARG A 170 5.61 -7.26 9.70
C ARG A 170 6.99 -6.89 10.25
N SER A 171 7.71 -6.03 9.53
CA SER A 171 9.04 -5.53 9.90
C SER A 171 8.98 -4.25 10.72
N GLY A 172 10.14 -3.70 11.05
CA GLY A 172 10.26 -2.41 11.73
C GLY A 172 10.18 -1.22 10.77
N MET A 173 10.43 -0.06 11.31
CA MET A 173 10.41 1.24 10.63
C MET A 173 11.78 1.90 10.69
N THR A 174 12.15 2.66 9.67
CA THR A 174 13.36 3.50 9.69
C THR A 174 13.08 4.82 10.39
N GLN A 175 14.11 5.47 10.91
CA GLN A 175 13.98 6.79 11.54
C GLN A 175 13.36 7.83 10.58
N MET A 176 13.82 7.88 9.33
CA MET A 176 13.27 8.78 8.32
C MET A 176 11.80 8.44 7.99
N GLY A 177 11.47 7.15 7.89
CA GLY A 177 10.08 6.72 7.70
C GLY A 177 9.18 7.18 8.84
N HIS A 178 9.65 7.10 10.08
CA HIS A 178 8.91 7.59 11.26
C HIS A 178 8.67 9.11 11.20
N ALA A 179 9.71 9.90 10.91
CA ALA A 179 9.57 11.35 10.79
C ALA A 179 8.54 11.76 9.73
N VAL A 180 8.60 11.13 8.55
CA VAL A 180 7.64 11.39 7.46
C VAL A 180 6.22 10.94 7.84
N ALA A 181 6.07 9.80 8.51
CA ALA A 181 4.76 9.33 8.94
C ALA A 181 4.11 10.28 9.98
N GLN A 182 4.92 10.83 10.90
CA GLN A 182 4.45 11.84 11.85
C GLN A 182 4.01 13.13 11.15
N GLN A 183 4.81 13.63 10.20
CA GLN A 183 4.49 14.83 9.43
C GLN A 183 3.18 14.69 8.65
N LEU A 184 2.94 13.51 8.07
CA LEU A 184 1.72 13.19 7.31
C LEU A 184 0.50 12.86 8.18
N GLY A 185 0.65 12.65 9.50
CA GLY A 185 -0.42 12.09 10.33
C GLY A 185 -0.84 10.67 9.92
N LEU A 186 0.09 9.90 9.32
CA LEU A 186 -0.14 8.53 8.87
C LEU A 186 0.00 7.56 10.05
N CYS A 187 -0.96 6.64 10.18
CA CYS A 187 -0.86 5.56 11.16
C CYS A 187 0.10 4.49 10.66
N ALA A 188 1.26 4.41 11.29
CA ALA A 188 2.30 3.45 10.96
C ALA A 188 2.43 2.40 12.06
N ILE A 189 2.08 1.16 11.74
CA ILE A 189 2.14 0.01 12.63
C ILE A 189 3.21 -0.94 12.11
N GLY A 190 4.20 -1.26 12.94
CA GLY A 190 5.22 -2.22 12.57
C GLY A 190 5.36 -3.35 13.58
N ARG A 191 6.26 -4.31 13.25
CA ARG A 191 6.46 -5.56 14.01
C ARG A 191 5.15 -6.31 14.24
N ALA A 192 4.20 -6.16 13.32
CA ALA A 192 2.89 -6.80 13.38
C ALA A 192 3.02 -8.29 13.07
N THR A 193 3.06 -9.10 14.11
CA THR A 193 3.16 -10.56 14.05
C THR A 193 2.24 -11.19 15.08
N ASN A 194 1.37 -12.08 14.66
CA ASN A 194 0.35 -12.67 15.53
C ASN A 194 -0.47 -11.55 16.22
N ARG A 195 -0.39 -11.46 17.55
CA ARG A 195 -1.08 -10.45 18.38
C ARG A 195 -0.13 -9.39 18.94
N ARG A 196 1.08 -9.24 18.37
CA ARG A 196 2.06 -8.23 18.79
C ARG A 196 2.26 -7.21 17.69
N PHE A 197 2.35 -5.94 18.06
CA PHE A 197 2.63 -4.84 17.15
C PHE A 197 3.20 -3.64 17.91
N VAL A 198 3.75 -2.69 17.17
CA VAL A 198 4.18 -1.37 17.67
C VAL A 198 3.54 -0.33 16.77
N CYS A 199 2.74 0.56 17.35
CA CYS A 199 2.26 1.75 16.65
C CYS A 199 3.30 2.85 16.80
N TYR A 200 3.92 3.26 15.70
CA TYR A 200 4.99 4.25 15.66
C TYR A 200 4.45 5.69 15.53
N SER A 201 3.35 5.89 14.83
CA SER A 201 2.71 7.19 14.57
C SER A 201 1.22 7.03 14.32
N GLY A 202 0.44 8.12 14.40
CA GLY A 202 -0.99 8.13 14.12
C GLY A 202 -1.81 7.23 15.06
N THR A 203 -1.47 7.22 16.34
CA THR A 203 -2.12 6.38 17.37
C THR A 203 -3.60 6.68 17.56
N ASP A 204 -4.04 7.87 17.22
CA ASP A 204 -5.45 8.33 17.23
C ASP A 204 -6.31 7.59 16.19
N ARG A 205 -5.68 7.02 15.17
CA ARG A 205 -6.34 6.18 14.14
C ARG A 205 -6.46 4.71 14.54
N LEU A 206 -5.80 4.28 15.63
CA LEU A 206 -5.85 2.91 16.13
C LEU A 206 -6.77 2.82 17.35
N VAL A 207 -7.85 2.05 17.21
CA VAL A 207 -8.80 1.77 18.31
C VAL A 207 -8.36 0.50 19.04
N LEU A 208 -7.78 0.70 20.22
CA LEU A 208 -7.38 -0.41 21.08
C LEU A 208 -8.60 -1.09 21.70
N GLN A 209 -8.52 -2.39 21.84
CA GLN A 209 -9.55 -3.27 22.43
C GLN A 209 -8.90 -4.09 23.55
N PRO A 210 -8.84 -3.55 24.78
CA PRO A 210 -8.16 -4.19 25.92
C PRO A 210 -8.67 -5.60 26.23
N GLU A 211 -9.93 -5.87 25.94
CA GLU A 211 -10.55 -7.19 26.09
C GLU A 211 -9.88 -8.28 25.25
N LEU A 212 -9.30 -7.92 24.10
CA LEU A 212 -8.56 -8.87 23.25
C LEU A 212 -7.20 -9.28 23.84
N ALA A 213 -6.67 -8.51 24.79
CA ALA A 213 -5.41 -8.83 25.47
C ALA A 213 -5.58 -9.94 26.53
N GLN A 214 -6.81 -10.15 26.99
CA GLN A 214 -7.13 -11.11 28.06
C GLN A 214 -7.43 -12.53 27.54
N VAL A 215 -7.47 -12.75 26.22
CA VAL A 215 -7.68 -14.08 25.65
C VAL A 215 -6.38 -14.89 25.81
N PRO A 216 -6.37 -15.99 26.58
CA PRO A 216 -5.20 -16.84 26.71
C PRO A 216 -4.73 -17.31 25.32
N VAL A 217 -3.45 -17.18 25.04
CA VAL A 217 -2.86 -17.83 23.87
C VAL A 217 -2.86 -19.32 24.16
N VAL A 218 -3.81 -20.04 23.57
CA VAL A 218 -3.77 -21.52 23.60
C VAL A 218 -2.52 -21.93 22.82
N PRO A 219 -1.64 -22.76 23.42
CA PRO A 219 -0.36 -23.15 22.84
C PRO A 219 -0.50 -23.89 21.51
#